data_f968cea344ab9e835be9273d8bc6ceed
#
_entry.id   f968cea344ab9e835be9273d8bc6ceed
#
_cell.length_a   1.000
_cell.length_b   1.000
_cell.length_c   1.000
_cell.angle_alpha   90.00
_cell.angle_beta   90.00
_cell.angle_gamma   90.00
#
_symmetry.space_group_name_H-M   'P 1'
#
loop_
_entity.id
_entity.type
_entity.pdbx_description
1 polymer ?
#
loop_
_entity_poly.entity_id
_entity_poly.type
_entity_poly.pdbx_seq_one_letter_code
_entity_poly.pdbx_strand_id
1 'polypeptide(L)' 'MSLKKDLEAILEAAERQGWRVELERSGHYKLYAPDGENIVTTGSTPSKPSALRNLISLMRHHGFKWKGR' A
#
# COMPACT_ATOMS: atom_id res chain seq x y z
N MET A 1 -14.52 9.54 8.01
CA MET A 1 -13.28 9.08 7.43
C MET A 1 -13.48 7.78 6.69
N SER A 2 -12.85 7.64 5.56
CA SER A 2 -13.02 6.45 4.73
C SER A 2 -11.71 5.67 4.68
N LEU A 3 -11.77 4.39 5.04
CA LEU A 3 -10.60 3.53 4.96
C LEU A 3 -10.15 3.38 3.52
N LYS A 4 -11.09 3.42 2.59
CA LYS A 4 -10.74 3.33 1.18
C LYS A 4 -9.94 4.54 0.73
N LYS A 5 -10.32 5.72 1.17
CA LYS A 5 -9.56 6.93 0.84
C LYS A 5 -8.18 6.90 1.46
N ASP A 6 -8.08 6.36 2.66
CA ASP A 6 -6.78 6.23 3.30
C ASP A 6 -5.90 5.27 2.51
N LEU A 7 -6.47 4.17 2.03
CA LEU A 7 -5.74 3.24 1.19
C LEU A 7 -5.26 3.92 -0.08
N GLU A 8 -6.14 4.70 -0.72
CA GLU A 8 -5.77 5.39 -1.94
C GLU A 8 -4.63 6.37 -1.71
N ALA A 9 -4.64 7.06 -0.56
CA ALA A 9 -3.55 7.97 -0.22
C ALA A 9 -2.23 7.22 -0.06
N ILE A 10 -2.28 6.03 0.54
CA ILE A 10 -1.08 5.22 0.69
C ILE A 10 -0.55 4.79 -0.68
N LEU A 11 -1.45 4.38 -1.57
CA LEU A 11 -1.05 3.94 -2.91
C LEU A 11 -0.43 5.09 -3.70
N GLU A 12 -1.01 6.28 -3.59
CA GLU A 12 -0.45 7.45 -4.26
C GLU A 12 0.95 7.77 -3.74
N ALA A 13 1.10 7.74 -2.42
CA ALA A 13 2.40 8.03 -1.81
C ALA A 13 3.43 7.00 -2.28
N ALA A 14 3.00 5.74 -2.40
CA ALA A 14 3.90 4.69 -2.85
C ALA A 14 4.38 4.97 -4.28
N GLU A 15 3.47 5.36 -5.16
CA GLU A 15 3.85 5.65 -6.54
C GLU A 15 4.83 6.81 -6.61
N ARG A 16 4.63 7.82 -5.78
CA ARG A 16 5.56 8.96 -5.74
C ARG A 16 6.95 8.56 -5.29
N GLN A 17 7.03 7.47 -4.54
CA GLN A 17 8.30 7.00 -3.99
C GLN A 17 8.93 5.91 -4.85
N GLY A 18 8.39 5.69 -6.05
CA GLY A 18 8.97 4.73 -6.96
C GLY A 18 8.39 3.33 -6.89
N TRP A 19 7.35 3.13 -6.09
CA TRP A 19 6.64 1.86 -6.06
C TRP A 19 5.73 1.76 -7.28
N ARG A 20 5.54 0.53 -7.73
CA ARG A 20 4.60 0.27 -8.80
C ARG A 20 3.37 -0.40 -8.22
N VAL A 21 2.20 0.12 -8.56
CA VAL A 21 0.94 -0.37 -8.03
C VAL A 21 0.14 -1.01 -9.15
N GLU A 22 -0.30 -2.24 -8.94
CA GLU A 22 -1.14 -2.95 -9.89
C GLU A 22 -2.38 -3.46 -9.22
N LEU A 23 -3.53 -3.30 -9.88
CA LEU A 23 -4.79 -3.87 -9.40
C LEU A 23 -5.03 -5.17 -10.15
N GLU A 24 -5.14 -6.26 -9.42
CA GLU A 24 -5.38 -7.57 -10.01
C GLU A 24 -6.87 -7.81 -10.23
N ARG A 25 -7.16 -8.80 -11.07
CA ARG A 25 -8.55 -9.16 -11.34
C ARG A 25 -9.29 -9.58 -10.07
N SER A 26 -8.59 -10.18 -9.14
CA SER A 26 -9.17 -10.63 -7.88
C SER A 26 -9.58 -9.47 -6.97
N GLY A 27 -9.20 -8.24 -7.34
CA GLY A 27 -9.48 -7.08 -6.51
C GLY A 27 -8.40 -6.78 -5.52
N HIS A 28 -7.27 -7.46 -5.60
CA HIS A 28 -6.13 -7.19 -4.73
C HIS A 28 -5.15 -6.27 -5.43
N TYR A 29 -4.48 -5.44 -4.64
CA TYR A 29 -3.40 -4.61 -5.15
C TYR A 29 -2.06 -5.29 -4.93
N LYS A 30 -1.22 -5.23 -5.93
CA LYS A 30 0.17 -5.64 -5.81
C LYS A 30 1.04 -4.40 -5.84
N LEU A 31 1.88 -4.26 -4.84
CA LEU A 31 2.77 -3.11 -4.70
C LEU A 31 4.20 -3.60 -4.84
N TYR A 32 4.85 -3.17 -5.91
CA TYR A 32 6.22 -3.58 -6.20
C TYR A 32 7.16 -2.53 -5.65
N ALA A 33 8.03 -2.95 -4.72
CA ALA A 33 8.98 -2.05 -4.10
C ALA A 33 10.01 -1.57 -5.13
N PRO A 34 10.59 -0.38 -4.90
CA PRO A 34 11.59 0.15 -5.83
C PRO A 34 12.85 -0.71 -5.95
N ASP A 35 13.09 -1.60 -4.98
CA ASP A 35 14.26 -2.47 -5.04
C ASP A 35 14.14 -3.54 -6.13
N GLY A 36 12.97 -3.69 -6.71
CA GLY A 36 12.75 -4.64 -7.78
C GLY A 36 12.59 -6.08 -7.34
N GLU A 37 12.56 -6.34 -6.05
CA GLU A 37 12.50 -7.71 -5.53
C GLU A 37 11.31 -7.98 -4.63
N ASN A 38 10.90 -6.99 -3.85
CA ASN A 38 9.88 -7.21 -2.85
C ASN A 38 8.51 -6.78 -3.34
N ILE A 39 7.50 -7.58 -3.04
CA ILE A 39 6.13 -7.32 -3.44
C ILE A 39 5.26 -7.41 -2.19
N VAL A 40 4.41 -6.40 -2.02
CA VAL A 40 3.44 -6.38 -0.94
C VAL A 40 2.05 -6.44 -1.56
N THR A 41 1.19 -7.30 -1.04
CA THR A 41 -0.18 -7.40 -1.53
C THR A 41 -1.16 -6.94 -0.46
N THR A 42 -2.25 -6.31 -0.89
CA THR A 42 -3.28 -5.86 0.02
C THR A 42 -4.63 -5.90 -0.70
N GLY A 43 -5.69 -6.04 0.08
CA GLY A 43 -7.04 -6.00 -0.49
C GLY A 43 -7.44 -4.59 -0.87
N SER A 44 -8.38 -4.46 -1.78
CA SER A 44 -8.85 -3.16 -2.23
C SER A 44 -9.94 -2.57 -1.34
N THR A 45 -10.50 -3.37 -0.43
CA THR A 45 -11.56 -2.92 0.46
C THR A 45 -11.18 -3.19 1.91
N PRO A 46 -10.35 -2.32 2.50
CA PRO A 46 -9.98 -2.51 3.90
C PRO A 46 -11.19 -2.35 4.80
N SER A 47 -11.35 -3.26 5.73
CA SER A 47 -12.49 -3.24 6.65
C SER A 47 -12.10 -2.77 8.05
N LYS A 48 -10.81 -2.67 8.33
CA LYS A 48 -10.33 -2.26 9.64
C LYS A 48 -9.13 -1.33 9.51
N PRO A 49 -8.99 -0.35 10.41
CA PRO A 49 -7.80 0.51 10.38
C PRO A 49 -6.50 -0.28 10.56
N SER A 50 -6.56 -1.40 11.28
CA SER A 50 -5.36 -2.21 11.50
C SER A 50 -4.82 -2.78 10.19
N ALA A 51 -5.70 -3.04 9.22
CA ALA A 51 -5.25 -3.54 7.92
C ALA A 51 -4.33 -2.53 7.25
N LEU A 52 -4.68 -1.25 7.34
CA LEU A 52 -3.85 -0.20 6.74
C LEU A 52 -2.54 -0.02 7.50
N ARG A 53 -2.58 -0.12 8.82
CA ARG A 53 -1.37 -0.02 9.61
C ARG A 53 -0.42 -1.16 9.30
N ASN A 54 -0.96 -2.38 9.14
CA ASN A 54 -0.14 -3.52 8.77
C ASN A 54 0.48 -3.32 7.39
N LEU A 55 -0.30 -2.79 6.46
CA LEU A 55 0.22 -2.51 5.12
C LEU A 55 1.38 -1.52 5.18
N ILE A 56 1.18 -0.41 5.90
CA ILE A 56 2.23 0.60 6.02
C ILE A 56 3.47 0.00 6.67
N SER A 57 3.28 -0.82 7.69
CA SER A 57 4.39 -1.45 8.39
C SER A 57 5.21 -2.33 7.45
N LEU A 58 4.52 -3.15 6.65
CA LEU A 58 5.19 -4.01 5.68
C LEU A 58 5.94 -3.19 4.65
N MET A 59 5.31 -2.13 4.16
CA MET A 59 5.95 -1.29 3.15
C MET A 59 7.17 -0.56 3.71
N ARG A 60 7.11 -0.18 4.98
CA ARG A 60 8.25 0.49 5.62
C ARG A 60 9.48 -0.42 5.68
N HIS A 61 9.26 -1.71 5.80
CA HIS A 61 10.39 -2.65 5.78
C HIS A 61 11.12 -2.61 4.45
N HIS A 62 10.48 -2.09 3.41
CA HIS A 62 11.06 -2.04 2.08
C HIS A 62 11.30 -0.60 1.61
N GLY A 63 11.44 0.31 2.56
CA GLY A 63 11.84 1.67 2.25
C GLY A 63 10.73 2.67 2.08
N PHE A 64 9.49 2.27 2.29
CA PHE A 64 8.36 3.20 2.17
C PHE A 64 8.37 4.20 3.32
N LYS A 65 8.12 5.45 2.99
CA LYS A 65 8.03 6.50 4.01
C LYS A 65 6.61 7.02 4.07
N TRP A 66 6.06 7.01 5.26
CA TRP A 66 4.68 7.43 5.48
C TRP A 66 4.62 8.36 6.67
N LYS A 67 4.17 9.58 6.42
CA LYS A 67 4.02 10.58 7.47
C LYS A 67 2.61 10.69 7.99
N GLY A 68 1.67 10.10 7.28
CA GLY A 68 0.29 10.19 7.66
C GLY A 68 0.01 9.47 8.96
N ARG A 69 -1.17 9.70 9.48
CA ARG A 69 -1.62 9.09 10.73
C ARG A 69 -2.21 7.73 10.52
#